data_824a0deb3e74468b2abf02df113b5cb0
#
_entry.id   824a0deb3e74468b2abf02df113b5cb0
#
_cell.length_a   1.000
_cell.length_b   1.000
_cell.length_c   1.000
_cell.angle_alpha   90.00
_cell.angle_beta   90.00
_cell.angle_gamma   90.00
#
_symmetry.space_group_name_H-M   'P 1'
#
loop_
_entity.id
_entity.type
_entity.pdbx_description
1 polymer ?
#
loop_
_entity_poly.entity_id
_entity_poly.type
_entity_poly.pdbx_seq_one_letter_code
_entity_poly.pdbx_strand_id
1 'polypeptide(L)'
;LVVTPGATAALRSALIEAAVAPWRFDAERSKEIKRNAVSSEDVLLFRHDASDQLPAAGLTLWGRDGGYYVPNIVPLEVRSLSYSEYNAILTDFVDRVARPVCDRLGVEINLSSGSQSLEDWTTEDVATRLRRFSTAANKSTGASHPMDERRWFDFIVAAHRSGKEIDVETLARWLREVD
;
A
#
# COMPACT_ATOMS: atom_id res chain seq x y z
N LEU A 1 -13.17 -1.36 -0.87
CA LEU A 1 -14.48 -0.77 -1.20
C LEU A 1 -15.41 -1.89 -1.66
N VAL A 2 -16.35 -2.33 -0.83
CA VAL A 2 -17.35 -3.34 -1.22
C VAL A 2 -18.68 -2.62 -1.47
N VAL A 3 -19.29 -2.84 -2.63
CA VAL A 3 -20.52 -2.16 -3.04
C VAL A 3 -21.55 -3.17 -3.55
N THR A 4 -22.82 -2.93 -3.25
CA THR A 4 -23.95 -3.68 -3.77
C THR A 4 -24.09 -3.51 -5.30
N PRO A 5 -24.50 -4.53 -6.06
CA PRO A 5 -24.73 -4.43 -7.51
C PRO A 5 -25.75 -3.32 -7.84
N GLY A 6 -25.40 -2.41 -8.71
CA GLY A 6 -26.18 -1.22 -9.09
C GLY A 6 -25.60 0.11 -8.65
N ALA A 7 -24.79 0.13 -7.59
CA ALA A 7 -24.11 1.35 -7.11
C ALA A 7 -22.77 1.65 -7.85
N THR A 8 -22.24 0.68 -8.60
CA THR A 8 -20.90 0.81 -9.23
C THR A 8 -20.82 1.96 -10.23
N ALA A 9 -21.85 2.16 -11.07
CA ALA A 9 -21.86 3.26 -12.04
C ALA A 9 -21.98 4.63 -11.33
N ALA A 10 -22.82 4.71 -10.30
CA ALA A 10 -22.97 5.92 -9.50
C ALA A 10 -21.68 6.23 -8.73
N LEU A 11 -21.06 5.22 -8.11
CA LEU A 11 -19.77 5.35 -7.42
C LEU A 11 -18.68 5.83 -8.37
N ARG A 12 -18.58 5.24 -9.57
CA ARG A 12 -17.64 5.64 -10.60
C ARG A 12 -17.77 7.12 -10.95
N SER A 13 -18.96 7.58 -11.30
CA SER A 13 -19.22 8.97 -11.67
C SER A 13 -18.90 9.92 -10.52
N ALA A 14 -19.34 9.57 -9.31
CA ALA A 14 -19.11 10.38 -8.14
C ALA A 14 -17.62 10.50 -7.75
N LEU A 15 -16.82 9.44 -7.88
CA LEU A 15 -15.37 9.48 -7.65
C LEU A 15 -14.67 10.39 -8.66
N ILE A 16 -15.07 10.33 -9.94
CA ILE A 16 -14.52 11.19 -11.00
C ILE A 16 -14.85 12.65 -10.74
N GLU A 17 -16.09 12.97 -10.35
CA GLU A 17 -16.54 14.33 -10.03
C GLU A 17 -15.87 14.89 -8.78
N ALA A 18 -15.59 14.05 -7.80
CA ALA A 18 -14.95 14.46 -6.54
C ALA A 18 -13.44 14.70 -6.69
N ALA A 19 -12.83 14.26 -7.77
CA ALA A 19 -11.40 14.43 -8.02
C ALA A 19 -11.09 15.87 -8.44
N VAL A 20 -10.88 16.73 -7.44
CA VAL A 20 -10.45 18.12 -7.60
C VAL A 20 -9.02 18.31 -7.10
N ALA A 21 -8.33 19.33 -7.56
CA ALA A 21 -6.93 19.59 -7.19
C ALA A 21 -6.65 19.37 -5.69
N PRO A 22 -5.57 18.70 -5.33
CA PRO A 22 -4.44 18.23 -6.17
C PRO A 22 -4.71 16.93 -6.94
N TRP A 23 -5.90 16.35 -6.83
CA TRP A 23 -6.32 15.14 -7.54
C TRP A 23 -7.04 15.48 -8.85
N ARG A 24 -6.82 14.65 -9.87
CA ARG A 24 -7.56 14.70 -11.12
C ARG A 24 -7.72 13.30 -11.72
N PHE A 25 -8.85 13.05 -12.33
CA PHE A 25 -9.07 11.83 -13.10
C PHE A 25 -8.36 11.89 -14.45
N ASP A 26 -7.59 10.84 -14.79
CA ASP A 26 -6.91 10.70 -16.09
C ASP A 26 -7.68 9.68 -16.96
N ALA A 27 -8.60 10.21 -17.77
CA ALA A 27 -9.47 9.39 -18.61
C ALA A 27 -8.71 8.62 -19.69
N GLU A 28 -7.71 9.25 -20.30
CA GLU A 28 -6.97 8.64 -21.41
C GLU A 28 -6.08 7.50 -20.92
N ARG A 29 -5.37 7.72 -19.83
CA ARG A 29 -4.54 6.69 -19.23
C ARG A 29 -5.37 5.54 -18.65
N SER A 30 -6.54 5.83 -18.09
CA SER A 30 -7.50 4.80 -17.62
C SER A 30 -7.94 3.89 -18.77
N LYS A 31 -8.26 4.47 -19.95
CA LYS A 31 -8.62 3.70 -21.14
C LYS A 31 -7.45 2.87 -21.66
N GLU A 32 -6.24 3.42 -21.65
CA GLU A 32 -5.04 2.71 -22.07
C GLU A 32 -4.76 1.50 -21.17
N ILE A 33 -4.78 1.68 -19.84
CA ILE A 33 -4.60 0.58 -18.89
C ILE A 33 -5.67 -0.48 -19.11
N LYS A 34 -6.94 -0.09 -19.21
CA LYS A 34 -8.04 -1.02 -19.44
C LYS A 34 -7.89 -1.82 -20.75
N ARG A 35 -7.40 -1.19 -21.81
CA ARG A 35 -7.16 -1.85 -23.12
C ARG A 35 -6.08 -2.93 -23.02
N ASN A 36 -5.07 -2.71 -22.18
CA ASN A 36 -3.93 -3.60 -22.01
C ASN A 36 -4.15 -4.62 -20.87
N ALA A 37 -5.24 -4.48 -20.11
CA ALA A 37 -5.58 -5.41 -19.04
C ALA A 37 -6.16 -6.71 -19.63
N VAL A 38 -5.79 -7.84 -19.03
CA VAL A 38 -6.31 -9.16 -19.39
C VAL A 38 -7.77 -9.34 -18.93
N SER A 39 -8.19 -8.57 -17.93
CA SER A 39 -9.53 -8.62 -17.35
C SER A 39 -10.47 -7.58 -17.97
N SER A 40 -11.78 -7.86 -17.95
CA SER A 40 -12.83 -6.92 -18.35
C SER A 40 -13.20 -5.90 -17.26
N GLU A 41 -12.43 -5.87 -16.17
CA GLU A 41 -12.67 -5.00 -15.02
C GLU A 41 -12.61 -3.52 -15.38
N ASP A 42 -13.35 -2.70 -14.65
CA ASP A 42 -13.27 -1.24 -14.81
C ASP A 42 -11.98 -0.72 -14.15
N VAL A 43 -11.36 0.28 -14.78
CA VAL A 43 -10.10 0.88 -14.30
C VAL A 43 -10.24 2.39 -14.27
N LEU A 44 -9.92 2.99 -13.14
CA LEU A 44 -9.87 4.44 -12.96
C LEU A 44 -8.47 4.84 -12.50
N LEU A 45 -7.81 5.70 -13.23
CA LEU A 45 -6.54 6.30 -12.80
C LEU A 45 -6.77 7.72 -12.34
N PHE A 46 -6.32 8.00 -11.13
CA PHE A 46 -6.27 9.35 -10.57
C PHE A 46 -4.81 9.79 -10.48
N ARG A 47 -4.55 11.04 -10.80
CA ARG A 47 -3.23 11.66 -10.66
C ARG A 47 -3.26 12.68 -9.54
N HIS A 48 -2.25 12.61 -8.69
CA HIS A 48 -1.93 13.61 -7.69
C HIS A 48 -0.82 14.50 -8.25
N ASP A 49 -1.06 15.80 -8.29
CA ASP A 49 -0.01 16.77 -8.63
C ASP A 49 0.92 16.96 -7.41
N ALA A 50 2.21 17.15 -7.66
CA ALA A 50 3.17 17.32 -6.58
C ALA A 50 2.81 18.50 -5.67
N SER A 51 3.00 18.32 -4.38
CA SER A 51 2.88 19.36 -3.35
C SER A 51 4.14 19.39 -2.48
N ASP A 52 4.23 20.35 -1.55
CA ASP A 52 5.37 20.44 -0.61
C ASP A 52 5.51 19.19 0.28
N GLN A 53 4.43 18.43 0.46
CA GLN A 53 4.38 17.28 1.36
C GLN A 53 4.33 15.93 0.64
N LEU A 54 3.77 15.89 -0.57
CA LEU A 54 3.53 14.65 -1.31
C LEU A 54 4.05 14.77 -2.75
N PRO A 55 4.71 13.72 -3.27
CA PRO A 55 5.17 13.68 -4.65
C PRO A 55 4.01 13.52 -5.64
N ALA A 56 4.29 13.84 -6.90
CA ALA A 56 3.39 13.49 -7.99
C ALA A 56 3.26 11.97 -8.11
N ALA A 57 2.01 11.49 -8.14
CA ALA A 57 1.73 10.06 -8.18
C ALA A 57 0.47 9.72 -8.99
N GLY A 58 0.43 8.51 -9.51
CA GLY A 58 -0.75 7.89 -10.09
C GLY A 58 -1.31 6.80 -9.18
N LEU A 59 -2.58 6.92 -8.79
CA LEU A 59 -3.32 5.93 -8.03
C LEU A 59 -4.33 5.25 -8.95
N THR A 60 -4.28 3.94 -9.04
CA THR A 60 -5.21 3.17 -9.87
C THR A 60 -6.25 2.49 -8.99
N LEU A 61 -7.53 2.65 -9.34
CA LEU A 61 -8.63 1.86 -8.82
C LEU A 61 -9.02 0.79 -9.83
N TRP A 62 -9.11 -0.45 -9.38
CA TRP A 62 -9.60 -1.57 -10.18
C TRP A 62 -10.96 -2.02 -9.66
N GLY A 63 -11.89 -2.23 -10.58
CA GLY A 63 -13.20 -2.76 -10.28
C GLY A 63 -13.14 -4.21 -9.84
N ARG A 64 -13.82 -4.56 -8.75
CA ARG A 64 -13.93 -5.93 -8.26
C ARG A 64 -15.19 -6.09 -7.42
N ASP A 65 -15.95 -7.13 -7.67
CA ASP A 65 -17.13 -7.51 -6.88
C ASP A 65 -18.12 -6.35 -6.63
N GLY A 66 -18.30 -5.49 -7.65
CA GLY A 66 -19.17 -4.32 -7.56
C GLY A 66 -18.56 -3.09 -6.89
N GLY A 67 -17.34 -3.16 -6.40
CA GLY A 67 -16.58 -2.06 -5.79
C GLY A 67 -15.28 -1.76 -6.50
N TYR A 68 -14.37 -1.08 -5.80
CA TYR A 68 -13.02 -0.78 -6.26
C TYR A 68 -11.99 -1.11 -5.19
N TYR A 69 -10.79 -1.49 -5.61
CA TYR A 69 -9.63 -1.60 -4.73
C TYR A 69 -8.42 -0.89 -5.35
N VAL A 70 -7.46 -0.52 -4.53
CA VAL A 70 -6.19 0.07 -4.95
C VAL A 70 -5.13 -1.04 -5.00
N PRO A 71 -4.73 -1.51 -6.17
CA PRO A 71 -3.64 -2.49 -6.26
C PRO A 71 -2.27 -1.83 -6.08
N ASN A 72 -2.11 -0.59 -6.56
CA ASN A 72 -0.83 0.09 -6.54
C ASN A 72 -0.96 1.61 -6.68
N ILE A 73 0.07 2.30 -6.17
CA ILE A 73 0.32 3.73 -6.36
C ILE A 73 1.73 3.84 -6.94
N VAL A 74 1.87 4.55 -8.05
CA VAL A 74 3.14 4.70 -8.75
C VAL A 74 3.57 6.16 -8.78
N PRO A 75 4.86 6.47 -8.56
CA PRO A 75 5.36 7.83 -8.73
C PRO A 75 5.30 8.21 -10.22
N LEU A 76 5.06 9.50 -10.51
CA LEU A 76 5.11 10.02 -11.88
C LEU A 76 6.52 10.48 -12.26
N GLU A 77 7.43 10.49 -11.30
CA GLU A 77 8.85 10.76 -11.49
C GLU A 77 9.65 9.46 -11.51
N VAL A 78 10.89 9.51 -12.02
CA VAL A 78 11.79 8.34 -12.07
C VAL A 78 12.38 8.08 -10.67
N ARG A 79 11.57 7.58 -9.77
CA ARG A 79 11.97 7.17 -8.41
C ARG A 79 11.01 6.12 -7.85
N SER A 80 11.33 5.53 -6.72
CA SER A 80 10.38 4.72 -5.93
C SER A 80 9.76 5.57 -4.81
N LEU A 81 8.53 5.24 -4.42
CA LEU A 81 7.90 5.77 -3.22
C LEU A 81 8.41 5.01 -2.00
N SER A 82 8.69 5.74 -0.92
CA SER A 82 8.81 5.12 0.40
C SER A 82 7.44 4.65 0.90
N TYR A 83 7.41 3.74 1.87
CA TYR A 83 6.15 3.33 2.50
C TYR A 83 5.37 4.50 3.10
N SER A 84 6.08 5.45 3.73
CA SER A 84 5.47 6.65 4.28
C SER A 84 4.78 7.50 3.21
N GLU A 85 5.45 7.76 2.09
CA GLU A 85 4.87 8.48 0.96
C GLU A 85 3.68 7.73 0.35
N TYR A 86 3.82 6.41 0.15
CA TYR A 86 2.73 5.57 -0.36
C TYR A 86 1.49 5.66 0.53
N ASN A 87 1.66 5.47 1.84
CA ASN A 87 0.57 5.53 2.80
C ASN A 87 -0.04 6.92 2.87
N ALA A 88 0.77 7.97 2.85
CA ALA A 88 0.31 9.35 2.89
C ALA A 88 -0.52 9.72 1.63
N ILE A 89 -0.07 9.32 0.44
CA ILE A 89 -0.82 9.51 -0.82
C ILE A 89 -2.15 8.75 -0.78
N LEU A 90 -2.14 7.49 -0.30
CA LEU A 90 -3.37 6.70 -0.16
C LEU A 90 -4.36 7.37 0.80
N THR A 91 -3.87 7.82 1.96
CA THR A 91 -4.69 8.50 2.97
C THR A 91 -5.27 9.81 2.40
N ASP A 92 -4.47 10.62 1.73
CA ASP A 92 -4.92 11.87 1.12
C ASP A 92 -6.01 11.63 0.06
N PHE A 93 -5.85 10.59 -0.79
CA PHE A 93 -6.89 10.19 -1.75
C PHE A 93 -8.18 9.75 -1.05
N VAL A 94 -8.04 8.93 -0.02
CA VAL A 94 -9.21 8.44 0.73
C VAL A 94 -9.94 9.61 1.37
N ASP A 95 -9.26 10.51 2.03
CA ASP A 95 -9.90 11.59 2.79
C ASP A 95 -10.50 12.68 1.88
N ARG A 96 -9.85 13.00 0.75
CA ARG A 96 -10.31 14.06 -0.16
C ARG A 96 -11.29 13.58 -1.21
N VAL A 97 -11.13 12.36 -1.71
CA VAL A 97 -11.90 11.87 -2.87
C VAL A 97 -12.84 10.74 -2.47
N ALA A 98 -12.31 9.67 -1.86
CA ALA A 98 -13.12 8.47 -1.67
C ALA A 98 -14.12 8.60 -0.52
N ARG A 99 -13.71 9.09 0.66
CA ARG A 99 -14.54 9.15 1.86
C ARG A 99 -15.78 10.02 1.66
N PRO A 100 -15.71 11.29 1.17
CA PRO A 100 -16.89 12.10 0.95
C PRO A 100 -17.91 11.48 -0.01
N VAL A 101 -17.43 10.76 -1.01
CA VAL A 101 -18.27 10.04 -1.98
C VAL A 101 -18.93 8.84 -1.33
N CYS A 102 -18.13 8.02 -0.62
CA CYS A 102 -18.60 6.79 0.00
C CYS A 102 -19.62 7.07 1.11
N ASP A 103 -19.37 8.05 1.96
CA ASP A 103 -20.32 8.48 3.01
C ASP A 103 -21.65 8.92 2.40
N ARG A 104 -21.61 9.69 1.30
CA ARG A 104 -22.82 10.12 0.59
C ARG A 104 -23.61 8.97 -0.03
N LEU A 105 -22.91 7.95 -0.52
CA LEU A 105 -23.52 6.79 -1.20
C LEU A 105 -23.80 5.60 -0.27
N GLY A 106 -23.44 5.67 1.00
CA GLY A 106 -23.57 4.58 1.96
C GLY A 106 -22.64 3.39 1.62
N VAL A 107 -21.46 3.69 1.07
CA VAL A 107 -20.46 2.68 0.66
C VAL A 107 -19.39 2.56 1.74
N GLU A 108 -19.09 1.34 2.17
CA GLU A 108 -18.06 1.09 3.16
C GLU A 108 -16.65 1.22 2.55
N ILE A 109 -15.74 1.90 3.26
CA ILE A 109 -14.31 1.95 2.96
C ILE A 109 -13.56 1.05 3.93
N ASN A 110 -12.88 0.04 3.41
CA ASN A 110 -12.01 -0.82 4.18
C ASN A 110 -10.54 -0.47 3.89
N LEU A 111 -9.84 0.06 4.89
CA LEU A 111 -8.41 0.37 4.82
C LEU A 111 -7.65 -0.66 5.62
N SER A 112 -6.75 -1.39 4.96
CA SER A 112 -5.74 -2.16 5.66
C SER A 112 -4.74 -1.22 6.35
N SER A 113 -4.13 -1.69 7.44
CA SER A 113 -3.01 -0.96 8.04
C SER A 113 -1.89 -0.78 7.02
N GLY A 114 -1.35 0.44 6.94
CA GLY A 114 -0.27 0.78 5.99
C GLY A 114 0.99 -0.07 6.21
N SER A 115 1.70 -0.37 5.13
CA SER A 115 3.03 -0.98 5.22
C SER A 115 4.01 0.00 5.88
N GLN A 116 4.91 -0.53 6.71
CA GLN A 116 5.89 0.24 7.44
C GLN A 116 7.29 -0.25 7.09
N SER A 117 8.25 0.68 7.02
CA SER A 117 9.66 0.28 6.98
C SER A 117 10.11 -0.23 8.34
N LEU A 118 11.17 -1.03 8.37
CA LEU A 118 11.71 -1.51 9.66
C LEU A 118 12.15 -0.34 10.55
N GLU A 119 12.62 0.74 9.97
CA GLU A 119 13.08 1.93 10.66
C GLU A 119 11.96 2.70 11.36
N ASP A 120 10.71 2.55 10.90
CA ASP A 120 9.54 3.20 11.51
C ASP A 120 9.23 2.61 12.91
N TRP A 121 9.52 1.31 13.12
CA TRP A 121 9.18 0.61 14.35
C TRP A 121 10.36 -0.05 15.08
N THR A 122 11.58 0.05 14.55
CA THR A 122 12.78 -0.47 15.21
C THR A 122 13.98 0.47 15.03
N THR A 123 15.15 0.09 15.56
CA THR A 123 16.40 0.84 15.36
C THR A 123 17.14 0.33 14.12
N GLU A 124 18.04 1.16 13.55
CA GLU A 124 18.82 0.81 12.36
C GLU A 124 19.62 -0.50 12.52
N ASP A 125 20.25 -0.72 13.70
CA ASP A 125 21.02 -1.95 13.97
C ASP A 125 20.09 -3.17 13.97
N VAL A 126 18.93 -3.06 14.61
CA VAL A 126 17.92 -4.13 14.68
C VAL A 126 17.34 -4.40 13.28
N ALA A 127 17.00 -3.35 12.53
CA ALA A 127 16.51 -3.44 11.16
C ALA A 127 17.51 -4.15 10.25
N THR A 128 18.79 -3.80 10.34
CA THR A 128 19.87 -4.42 9.56
C THR A 128 19.99 -5.92 9.86
N ARG A 129 19.90 -6.32 11.12
CA ARG A 129 19.98 -7.75 11.51
C ARG A 129 18.77 -8.53 11.04
N LEU A 130 17.58 -7.96 11.16
CA LEU A 130 16.35 -8.61 10.68
C LEU A 130 16.35 -8.79 9.15
N ARG A 131 16.78 -7.77 8.39
CA ARG A 131 16.96 -7.90 6.93
C ARG A 131 17.96 -8.98 6.58
N ARG A 132 19.10 -9.02 7.29
CA ARG A 132 20.12 -10.05 7.07
C ARG A 132 19.57 -11.45 7.35
N PHE A 133 18.78 -11.63 8.38
CA PHE A 133 18.09 -12.89 8.66
C PHE A 133 17.13 -13.24 7.51
N SER A 134 16.18 -12.36 7.18
CA SER A 134 15.16 -12.60 6.14
C SER A 134 15.76 -12.90 4.76
N THR A 135 16.78 -12.13 4.35
CA THR A 135 17.44 -12.33 3.03
C THR A 135 18.22 -13.65 2.94
N ALA A 136 18.81 -14.10 4.06
CA ALA A 136 19.69 -15.28 4.07
C ALA A 136 18.99 -16.56 4.54
N ALA A 137 17.78 -16.47 5.11
CA ALA A 137 17.04 -17.62 5.60
C ALA A 137 16.64 -18.55 4.44
N ASN A 138 16.77 -19.85 4.67
CA ASN A 138 16.34 -20.86 3.69
C ASN A 138 14.82 -21.04 3.77
N LYS A 139 14.10 -20.39 2.87
CA LYS A 139 12.63 -20.41 2.81
C LYS A 139 12.06 -21.64 2.08
N SER A 140 12.89 -22.36 1.33
CA SER A 140 12.42 -23.41 0.41
C SER A 140 12.24 -24.79 1.04
N THR A 141 12.99 -25.11 2.09
CA THR A 141 13.01 -26.47 2.67
C THR A 141 12.27 -26.62 3.98
N GLY A 142 11.88 -25.51 4.63
CA GLY A 142 11.28 -25.52 5.97
C GLY A 142 12.19 -26.04 7.08
N ALA A 143 13.45 -26.35 6.76
CA ALA A 143 14.43 -26.80 7.74
C ALA A 143 15.32 -25.62 8.14
N SER A 144 15.44 -25.36 9.45
CA SER A 144 16.34 -24.34 9.96
C SER A 144 17.80 -24.75 9.76
N HIS A 145 18.60 -23.82 9.24
CA HIS A 145 20.05 -23.99 9.17
C HIS A 145 20.67 -23.36 10.45
N PRO A 146 21.73 -23.95 11.05
CA PRO A 146 22.36 -23.40 12.26
C PRO A 146 22.77 -21.92 12.12
N MET A 147 23.12 -21.47 10.91
CA MET A 147 23.41 -20.05 10.65
C MET A 147 22.17 -19.16 10.66
N ASP A 148 20.99 -19.69 10.35
CA ASP A 148 19.74 -18.96 10.39
C ASP A 148 19.28 -18.76 11.84
N GLU A 149 19.41 -19.80 12.67
CA GLU A 149 19.19 -19.69 14.10
C GLU A 149 20.12 -18.63 14.73
N ARG A 150 21.41 -18.66 14.38
CA ARG A 150 22.36 -17.65 14.86
C ARG A 150 21.97 -16.23 14.45
N ARG A 151 21.58 -16.01 13.20
CA ARG A 151 21.13 -14.69 12.71
C ARG A 151 19.86 -14.24 13.42
N TRP A 152 18.93 -15.16 13.67
CA TRP A 152 17.73 -14.88 14.42
C TRP A 152 18.05 -14.48 15.87
N PHE A 153 18.94 -15.21 16.55
CA PHE A 153 19.40 -14.85 17.89
C PHE A 153 20.13 -13.50 17.91
N ASP A 154 20.97 -13.22 16.93
CA ASP A 154 21.64 -11.92 16.81
C ASP A 154 20.63 -10.78 16.70
N PHE A 155 19.54 -10.97 15.95
CA PHE A 155 18.43 -10.03 15.90
C PHE A 155 17.73 -9.87 17.24
N ILE A 156 17.33 -10.98 17.91
CA ILE A 156 16.65 -10.94 19.20
C ILE A 156 17.49 -10.22 20.27
N VAL A 157 18.79 -10.50 20.33
CA VAL A 157 19.70 -9.85 21.27
C VAL A 157 19.82 -8.35 21.00
N ALA A 158 19.91 -7.96 19.74
CA ALA A 158 19.94 -6.54 19.38
C ALA A 158 18.62 -5.83 19.70
N ALA A 159 17.48 -6.47 19.41
CA ALA A 159 16.15 -5.97 19.75
C ALA A 159 16.01 -5.74 21.28
N HIS A 160 16.39 -6.73 22.07
CA HIS A 160 16.37 -6.61 23.53
C HIS A 160 17.27 -5.47 24.04
N ARG A 161 18.49 -5.35 23.51
CA ARG A 161 19.44 -4.29 23.87
C ARG A 161 19.00 -2.89 23.46
N SER A 162 18.20 -2.78 22.40
CA SER A 162 17.68 -1.49 21.92
C SER A 162 16.72 -0.83 22.91
N GLY A 163 16.12 -1.61 23.82
CA GLY A 163 15.07 -1.17 24.75
C GLY A 163 13.76 -0.77 24.08
N LYS A 164 13.67 -0.91 22.75
CA LYS A 164 12.44 -0.64 21.99
C LYS A 164 11.64 -1.94 21.90
N GLU A 165 10.43 -1.92 22.40
CA GLU A 165 9.53 -3.06 22.30
C GLU A 165 9.14 -3.31 20.83
N ILE A 166 9.24 -4.56 20.40
CA ILE A 166 8.85 -4.98 19.05
C ILE A 166 7.55 -5.76 19.16
N ASP A 167 6.51 -5.20 18.54
CA ASP A 167 5.23 -5.88 18.44
C ASP A 167 5.31 -7.12 17.55
N VAL A 168 4.88 -8.25 18.10
CA VAL A 168 4.97 -9.56 17.44
C VAL A 168 4.12 -9.62 16.16
N GLU A 169 2.96 -8.97 16.17
CA GLU A 169 2.06 -8.96 15.00
C GLU A 169 2.68 -8.14 13.86
N THR A 170 3.27 -6.99 14.18
CA THR A 170 4.00 -6.15 13.23
C THR A 170 5.20 -6.90 12.64
N LEU A 171 5.97 -7.60 13.47
CA LEU A 171 7.10 -8.43 13.02
C LEU A 171 6.64 -9.56 12.09
N ALA A 172 5.59 -10.30 12.49
CA ALA A 172 5.06 -11.41 11.72
C ALA A 172 4.46 -10.94 10.38
N ARG A 173 3.83 -9.76 10.36
CA ARG A 173 3.33 -9.15 9.13
C ARG A 173 4.49 -8.79 8.20
N TRP A 174 5.51 -8.09 8.71
CA TRP A 174 6.67 -7.71 7.92
C TRP A 174 7.38 -8.92 7.31
N LEU A 175 7.59 -10.00 8.09
CA LEU A 175 8.21 -11.23 7.58
C LEU A 175 7.39 -11.89 6.45
N ARG A 176 6.06 -11.77 6.49
CA ARG A 176 5.18 -12.27 5.42
C ARG A 176 5.17 -11.40 4.17
N GLU A 177 5.36 -10.08 4.32
CA GLU A 177 5.36 -9.13 3.20
C GLU A 177 6.67 -9.16 2.39
N VAL A 178 7.78 -9.59 3.00
CA VAL A 178 9.09 -9.72 2.31
C VAL A 178 9.40 -11.14 1.82
N ASP A 179 8.48 -12.08 2.05
CA ASP A 179 8.51 -13.41 1.47
C ASP A 179 7.87 -13.40 0.09
#